data_cc315f5a20ec8623bfcfdd4d07774937
#
_entry.id   cc315f5a20ec8623bfcfdd4d07774937
#
_cell.length_a   1.000
_cell.length_b   1.000
_cell.length_c   1.000
_cell.angle_alpha   90.00
_cell.angle_beta   90.00
_cell.angle_gamma   90.00
#
_symmetry.space_group_name_H-M   'P 1'
#
loop_
_entity.id
_entity.type
_entity.pdbx_description
1 polymer ?
#
loop_
_entity_poly.entity_id
_entity_poly.type
_entity_poly.pdbx_seq_one_letter_code
_entity_poly.pdbx_strand_id
1 'polypeptide(L)'
;MKTWSKLLIFSIVSLFFLYGCHSDPNLTSDDSTFQYKDSYVGDNSAVINLITQLEGSDHLNGLELKTKEEPYGIIINYDWIDIELNHQETAINNASYLFTLIQNVNWTNFRFDMESGVEEYTVTREELDDWYNAELFEINNEDKLKDLMQETSEQKTTADFFN
;
A
#
# COMPACT_ATOMS: atom_id res chain seq x y z
N MET A 1 -20.60 45.28 40.51
CA MET A 1 -20.21 43.89 40.82
C MET A 1 -20.75 42.82 39.83
N LYS A 2 -21.70 43.13 38.93
CA LYS A 2 -22.25 42.16 37.96
C LYS A 2 -21.42 41.97 36.68
N THR A 3 -20.53 42.87 36.32
CA THR A 3 -19.73 42.81 35.09
C THR A 3 -18.44 41.98 35.24
N TRP A 4 -17.88 41.89 36.39
CA TRP A 4 -16.68 41.09 36.66
C TRP A 4 -16.95 39.59 36.64
N SER A 5 -18.15 39.18 37.08
CA SER A 5 -18.57 37.78 37.06
C SER A 5 -18.68 37.24 35.62
N LYS A 6 -19.13 38.07 34.67
CA LYS A 6 -19.27 37.69 33.26
C LYS A 6 -17.91 37.57 32.54
N LEU A 7 -16.93 38.42 32.92
CA LEU A 7 -15.57 38.36 32.41
C LEU A 7 -14.82 37.11 32.89
N LEU A 8 -15.03 36.72 34.17
CA LEU A 8 -14.45 35.49 34.71
C LEU A 8 -14.99 34.23 34.08
N ILE A 9 -16.29 34.18 33.79
CA ILE A 9 -16.92 33.04 33.11
C ILE A 9 -16.44 32.90 31.65
N PHE A 10 -16.24 34.04 30.97
CA PHE A 10 -15.73 34.00 29.59
C PHE A 10 -14.26 33.52 29.52
N SER A 11 -13.46 33.86 30.51
CA SER A 11 -12.06 33.39 30.61
C SER A 11 -11.96 31.90 30.93
N ILE A 12 -12.88 31.34 31.70
CA ILE A 12 -12.90 29.90 32.01
C ILE A 12 -13.35 29.07 30.81
N VAL A 13 -14.32 29.55 30.02
CA VAL A 13 -14.79 28.87 28.81
C VAL A 13 -13.68 28.84 27.75
N SER A 14 -12.83 29.87 27.64
CA SER A 14 -11.69 29.88 26.70
C SER A 14 -10.62 28.84 27.01
N LEU A 15 -10.49 28.42 28.27
CA LEU A 15 -9.51 27.41 28.70
C LEU A 15 -9.91 25.98 28.35
N PHE A 16 -11.20 25.71 28.08
CA PHE A 16 -11.66 24.37 27.69
C PHE A 16 -11.39 24.02 26.21
N PHE A 17 -11.08 24.99 25.36
CA PHE A 17 -10.76 24.74 23.95
C PHE A 17 -9.27 24.37 23.69
N LEU A 18 -8.41 24.40 24.72
CA LEU A 18 -6.98 24.07 24.61
C LEU A 18 -6.66 22.62 25.00
N TYR A 19 -7.65 21.81 25.41
CA TYR A 19 -7.47 20.39 25.73
C TYR A 19 -7.75 19.45 24.56
N GLY A 20 -7.56 19.89 23.33
CA GLY A 20 -7.89 19.16 22.09
C GLY A 20 -6.69 18.67 21.29
N CYS A 21 -5.54 18.40 21.91
CA CYS A 21 -4.46 17.63 21.28
C CYS A 21 -3.75 16.83 22.37
N HIS A 22 -4.38 15.74 22.78
CA HIS A 22 -3.66 14.68 23.45
C HIS A 22 -3.03 13.84 22.32
N SER A 23 -1.83 14.21 21.93
CA SER A 23 -0.96 13.31 21.18
C SER A 23 -0.55 12.24 22.17
N ASP A 24 -1.11 11.06 22.07
CA ASP A 24 -0.59 9.88 22.76
C ASP A 24 0.86 9.69 22.30
N PRO A 25 1.84 9.75 23.23
CA PRO A 25 3.25 9.53 22.88
C PRO A 25 3.57 8.07 22.54
N ASN A 26 2.55 7.23 22.38
CA ASN A 26 2.62 5.83 21.96
C ASN A 26 1.98 5.59 20.59
N LEU A 27 1.62 6.64 19.86
CA LEU A 27 1.50 6.55 18.41
C LEU A 27 2.94 6.50 17.88
N THR A 28 3.51 5.29 17.81
CA THR A 28 4.44 4.97 16.75
C THR A 28 3.84 5.57 15.49
N SER A 29 4.58 6.43 14.80
CA SER A 29 4.20 6.95 13.49
C SER A 29 3.69 5.76 12.70
N ASP A 30 2.40 5.75 12.40
CA ASP A 30 1.73 4.66 11.69
C ASP A 30 2.05 4.86 10.20
N ASP A 31 3.34 4.76 9.86
CA ASP A 31 3.86 4.69 8.51
C ASP A 31 3.69 3.27 7.92
N SER A 32 2.96 2.41 8.63
CA SER A 32 2.68 1.06 8.18
C SER A 32 1.75 1.07 6.97
N THR A 33 2.15 0.32 5.93
CA THR A 33 1.31 0.07 4.75
C THR A 33 -0.06 -0.51 5.14
N PHE A 34 -0.15 -1.21 6.28
CA PHE A 34 -1.37 -1.85 6.79
C PHE A 34 -2.48 -0.87 7.25
N GLN A 35 -2.20 0.44 7.35
CA GLN A 35 -3.24 1.46 7.50
C GLN A 35 -4.22 1.49 6.29
N TYR A 36 -3.81 0.95 5.13
CA TYR A 36 -4.64 0.85 3.92
C TYR A 36 -5.40 -0.47 3.79
N LYS A 37 -5.33 -1.34 4.82
CA LYS A 37 -6.11 -2.59 4.85
C LYS A 37 -7.60 -2.30 4.67
N ASP A 38 -8.27 -3.15 3.89
CA ASP A 38 -9.68 -3.06 3.53
C ASP A 38 -10.05 -1.87 2.61
N SER A 39 -9.07 -1.20 2.03
CA SER A 39 -9.31 -0.20 0.99
C SER A 39 -9.86 -0.85 -0.29
N TYR A 40 -10.45 -0.03 -1.15
CA TYR A 40 -10.94 -0.46 -2.47
C TYR A 40 -10.09 0.16 -3.58
N VAL A 41 -9.97 -0.53 -4.72
CA VAL A 41 -9.23 -0.03 -5.89
C VAL A 41 -9.75 1.32 -6.41
N GLY A 42 -11.01 1.66 -6.13
CA GLY A 42 -11.61 2.96 -6.44
C GLY A 42 -11.22 4.09 -5.48
N ASP A 43 -10.63 3.79 -4.33
CA ASP A 43 -10.06 4.80 -3.44
C ASP A 43 -8.68 5.22 -3.94
N ASN A 44 -8.69 6.17 -4.88
CA ASN A 44 -7.49 6.66 -5.53
C ASN A 44 -6.42 7.16 -4.52
N SER A 45 -6.84 7.80 -3.43
CA SER A 45 -5.92 8.33 -2.42
C SER A 45 -5.24 7.21 -1.64
N ALA A 46 -5.99 6.20 -1.21
CA ALA A 46 -5.44 5.06 -0.50
C ALA A 46 -4.47 4.26 -1.39
N VAL A 47 -4.87 4.00 -2.65
CA VAL A 47 -4.02 3.25 -3.60
C VAL A 47 -2.73 3.99 -3.91
N ILE A 48 -2.79 5.31 -4.21
CA ILE A 48 -1.57 6.09 -4.47
C ILE A 48 -0.66 6.13 -3.25
N ASN A 49 -1.20 6.44 -2.07
CA ASN A 49 -0.42 6.53 -0.84
C ASN A 49 0.21 5.17 -0.47
N LEU A 50 -0.48 4.06 -0.72
CA LEU A 50 0.09 2.74 -0.54
C LEU A 50 1.26 2.52 -1.51
N ILE A 51 1.06 2.72 -2.82
CA ILE A 51 2.09 2.47 -3.84
C ILE A 51 3.35 3.32 -3.61
N THR A 52 3.21 4.55 -3.10
CA THR A 52 4.36 5.41 -2.77
C THR A 52 5.18 4.93 -1.57
N GLN A 53 4.72 3.91 -0.84
CA GLN A 53 5.45 3.27 0.25
C GLN A 53 6.03 1.90 -0.13
N LEU A 54 5.76 1.43 -1.36
CA LEU A 54 6.23 0.14 -1.83
C LEU A 54 7.60 0.24 -2.52
N GLU A 55 8.19 -0.91 -2.78
CA GLU A 55 9.50 -1.03 -3.43
C GLU A 55 9.50 -0.37 -4.82
N GLY A 56 10.56 0.37 -5.12
CA GLY A 56 10.68 1.07 -6.39
C GLY A 56 9.82 2.34 -6.52
N SER A 57 9.16 2.81 -5.46
CA SER A 57 8.29 3.99 -5.49
C SER A 57 8.97 5.28 -5.97
N ASP A 58 10.28 5.45 -5.72
CA ASP A 58 11.07 6.58 -6.21
C ASP A 58 11.17 6.63 -7.75
N HIS A 59 10.87 5.53 -8.41
CA HIS A 59 10.91 5.35 -9.87
C HIS A 59 9.51 5.28 -10.49
N LEU A 60 8.45 5.56 -9.69
CA LEU A 60 7.08 5.55 -10.18
C LEU A 60 6.86 6.61 -11.26
N ASN A 61 6.46 6.20 -12.47
CA ASN A 61 6.26 7.06 -13.64
C ASN A 61 4.81 7.12 -14.11
N GLY A 62 3.89 6.42 -13.46
CA GLY A 62 2.46 6.51 -13.76
C GLY A 62 1.63 5.42 -13.13
N LEU A 63 0.35 5.70 -13.00
CA LEU A 63 -0.63 4.81 -12.39
C LEU A 63 -1.97 4.91 -13.12
N GLU A 64 -2.58 3.75 -13.42
CA GLU A 64 -3.93 3.69 -13.94
C GLU A 64 -4.78 2.71 -13.11
N LEU A 65 -5.93 3.17 -12.62
CA LEU A 65 -6.90 2.34 -11.92
C LEU A 65 -7.98 1.87 -12.89
N LYS A 66 -8.11 0.56 -13.06
CA LYS A 66 -9.11 -0.08 -13.94
C LYS A 66 -10.34 -0.47 -13.10
N THR A 67 -11.23 0.51 -12.89
CA THR A 67 -12.38 0.42 -11.97
C THR A 67 -13.74 0.45 -12.64
N LYS A 68 -13.81 0.52 -13.98
CA LYS A 68 -15.06 0.64 -14.73
C LYS A 68 -15.81 -0.67 -14.88
N GLU A 69 -15.08 -1.75 -15.05
CA GLU A 69 -15.61 -3.09 -15.32
C GLU A 69 -14.75 -4.11 -14.57
N GLU A 70 -15.38 -5.16 -14.02
CA GLU A 70 -14.67 -6.28 -13.40
C GLU A 70 -14.07 -7.21 -14.50
N PRO A 71 -12.94 -7.86 -14.21
CA PRO A 71 -12.15 -7.80 -12.98
C PRO A 71 -11.37 -6.48 -12.85
N TYR A 72 -11.40 -5.89 -11.65
CA TYR A 72 -10.70 -4.62 -11.37
C TYR A 72 -9.18 -4.82 -11.26
N GLY A 73 -8.43 -3.82 -11.72
CA GLY A 73 -6.99 -3.91 -11.73
C GLY A 73 -6.26 -2.58 -11.59
N ILE A 74 -4.94 -2.68 -11.48
CA ILE A 74 -4.03 -1.54 -11.37
C ILE A 74 -2.89 -1.72 -12.37
N ILE A 75 -2.60 -0.69 -13.18
CA ILE A 75 -1.40 -0.64 -14.01
C ILE A 75 -0.44 0.36 -13.36
N ILE A 76 0.80 -0.08 -13.14
CA ILE A 76 1.85 0.70 -12.47
C ILE A 76 3.03 0.78 -13.43
N ASN A 77 3.44 2.01 -13.77
CA ASN A 77 4.55 2.25 -14.67
C ASN A 77 5.76 2.77 -13.88
N TYR A 78 6.92 2.21 -14.13
CA TYR A 78 8.20 2.58 -13.53
C TYR A 78 9.20 3.00 -14.60
N ASP A 79 9.98 4.04 -14.30
CA ASP A 79 11.23 4.34 -15.00
C ASP A 79 12.34 3.51 -14.34
N TRP A 80 12.85 2.50 -15.06
CA TRP A 80 13.73 1.47 -14.47
C TRP A 80 15.14 1.48 -15.07
N ILE A 81 15.58 2.65 -15.55
CA ILE A 81 16.91 2.82 -16.12
C ILE A 81 17.94 2.87 -14.99
N ASP A 82 19.01 2.07 -15.10
CA ASP A 82 20.11 1.98 -14.12
C ASP A 82 19.69 1.59 -12.69
N ILE A 83 18.60 0.82 -12.54
CA ILE A 83 18.10 0.34 -11.25
C ILE A 83 18.66 -1.06 -10.97
N GLU A 84 19.28 -1.24 -9.79
CA GLU A 84 19.86 -2.52 -9.37
C GLU A 84 18.81 -3.52 -8.82
N LEU A 85 17.61 -3.06 -8.47
CA LEU A 85 16.53 -3.92 -7.97
C LEU A 85 16.05 -4.88 -9.07
N ASN A 86 15.69 -6.10 -8.68
CA ASN A 86 15.12 -7.08 -9.57
C ASN A 86 13.63 -6.75 -9.85
N HIS A 87 13.32 -6.36 -11.09
CA HIS A 87 11.97 -5.93 -11.49
C HIS A 87 10.90 -7.03 -11.34
N GLN A 88 11.24 -8.32 -11.53
CA GLN A 88 10.32 -9.43 -11.29
C GLN A 88 10.01 -9.59 -9.80
N GLU A 89 11.03 -9.48 -8.97
CA GLU A 89 10.88 -9.55 -7.51
C GLU A 89 10.07 -8.36 -6.99
N THR A 90 10.38 -7.16 -7.47
CA THR A 90 9.59 -5.94 -7.17
C THR A 90 8.12 -6.11 -7.57
N ALA A 91 7.82 -6.71 -8.73
CA ALA A 91 6.45 -6.95 -9.17
C ALA A 91 5.69 -7.89 -8.22
N ILE A 92 6.29 -9.02 -7.80
CA ILE A 92 5.69 -9.97 -6.86
C ILE A 92 5.52 -9.34 -5.48
N ASN A 93 6.56 -8.68 -4.96
CA ASN A 93 6.52 -8.05 -3.66
C ASN A 93 5.41 -6.98 -3.58
N ASN A 94 5.36 -6.10 -4.56
CA ASN A 94 4.35 -5.05 -4.60
C ASN A 94 2.93 -5.59 -4.81
N ALA A 95 2.76 -6.62 -5.66
CA ALA A 95 1.47 -7.31 -5.82
C ALA A 95 1.00 -7.93 -4.51
N SER A 96 1.91 -8.51 -3.71
CA SER A 96 1.60 -9.11 -2.41
C SER A 96 0.99 -8.09 -1.44
N TYR A 97 1.57 -6.90 -1.35
CA TYR A 97 0.98 -5.81 -0.56
C TYR A 97 -0.37 -5.35 -1.12
N LEU A 98 -0.48 -5.16 -2.45
CA LEU A 98 -1.70 -4.69 -3.09
C LEU A 98 -2.86 -5.68 -2.89
N PHE A 99 -2.64 -6.98 -3.07
CA PHE A 99 -3.67 -7.99 -2.87
C PHE A 99 -4.00 -8.24 -1.40
N THR A 100 -3.05 -8.00 -0.49
CA THR A 100 -3.31 -8.07 0.94
C THR A 100 -4.18 -6.88 1.41
N LEU A 101 -3.95 -5.68 0.90
CA LEU A 101 -4.49 -4.46 1.47
C LEU A 101 -5.70 -3.90 0.71
N ILE A 102 -5.80 -4.14 -0.60
CA ILE A 102 -6.90 -3.66 -1.45
C ILE A 102 -7.90 -4.80 -1.70
N GLN A 103 -9.10 -4.65 -1.17
CA GLN A 103 -10.10 -5.72 -1.10
C GLN A 103 -10.50 -6.28 -2.47
N ASN A 104 -10.77 -5.41 -3.44
CA ASN A 104 -11.39 -5.76 -4.72
C ASN A 104 -10.47 -5.65 -5.94
N VAL A 105 -9.17 -5.58 -5.75
CA VAL A 105 -8.22 -5.67 -6.87
C VAL A 105 -8.02 -7.14 -7.24
N ASN A 106 -8.18 -7.47 -8.51
CA ASN A 106 -8.08 -8.84 -9.02
C ASN A 106 -6.76 -9.09 -9.75
N TRP A 107 -6.19 -8.05 -10.35
CA TRP A 107 -4.94 -8.13 -11.09
C TRP A 107 -4.16 -6.83 -11.01
N THR A 108 -2.84 -6.95 -11.16
CA THR A 108 -1.90 -5.82 -11.31
C THR A 108 -1.03 -6.06 -12.54
N ASN A 109 -0.69 -4.98 -13.24
CA ASN A 109 0.27 -5.02 -14.34
C ASN A 109 1.39 -4.01 -14.05
N PHE A 110 2.60 -4.50 -13.95
CA PHE A 110 3.80 -3.71 -13.72
C PHE A 110 4.53 -3.53 -15.03
N ARG A 111 4.85 -2.29 -15.39
CA ARG A 111 5.58 -1.91 -16.59
C ARG A 111 6.87 -1.23 -16.19
N PHE A 112 7.97 -1.84 -16.56
CA PHE A 112 9.31 -1.33 -16.29
C PHE A 112 9.92 -0.83 -17.59
N ASP A 113 10.11 0.49 -17.71
CA ASP A 113 10.77 1.13 -18.84
C ASP A 113 12.28 1.07 -18.64
N MET A 114 12.93 0.14 -19.34
CA MET A 114 14.35 -0.15 -19.23
C MET A 114 15.09 0.33 -20.49
N GLU A 115 16.42 0.40 -20.45
CA GLU A 115 17.22 0.70 -21.66
C GLU A 115 16.97 -0.28 -22.82
N SER A 116 16.66 -1.54 -22.51
CA SER A 116 16.33 -2.60 -23.48
C SER A 116 14.94 -2.51 -24.06
N GLY A 117 14.07 -1.65 -23.52
CA GLY A 117 12.64 -1.55 -23.84
C GLY A 117 11.76 -1.81 -22.62
N VAL A 118 10.44 -1.81 -22.82
CA VAL A 118 9.48 -2.00 -21.76
C VAL A 118 9.31 -3.50 -21.48
N GLU A 119 9.46 -3.90 -20.23
CA GLU A 119 9.07 -5.22 -19.72
C GLU A 119 7.79 -5.13 -18.91
N GLU A 120 6.88 -6.08 -19.11
CA GLU A 120 5.57 -6.09 -18.47
C GLU A 120 5.34 -7.42 -17.72
N TYR A 121 4.86 -7.30 -16.48
CA TYR A 121 4.52 -8.43 -15.62
C TYR A 121 3.09 -8.27 -15.12
N THR A 122 2.22 -9.19 -15.51
CA THR A 122 0.86 -9.24 -14.97
C THR A 122 0.81 -10.30 -13.88
N VAL A 123 0.29 -9.91 -12.73
CA VAL A 123 0.09 -10.77 -11.56
C VAL A 123 -1.39 -10.74 -11.23
N THR A 124 -2.03 -11.90 -11.13
CA THR A 124 -3.40 -12.01 -10.66
C THR A 124 -3.43 -12.42 -9.19
N ARG A 125 -4.52 -12.06 -8.51
CA ARG A 125 -4.74 -12.47 -7.11
C ARG A 125 -4.73 -13.98 -6.97
N GLU A 126 -5.43 -14.70 -7.84
CA GLU A 126 -5.54 -16.16 -7.83
C GLU A 126 -4.16 -16.83 -7.96
N GLU A 127 -3.34 -16.39 -8.93
CA GLU A 127 -1.99 -16.93 -9.13
C GLU A 127 -1.09 -16.67 -7.91
N LEU A 128 -1.23 -15.49 -7.27
CA LEU A 128 -0.38 -15.16 -6.15
C LEU A 128 -0.84 -15.83 -4.84
N ASP A 129 -2.15 -15.99 -4.63
CA ASP A 129 -2.70 -16.77 -3.53
C ASP A 129 -2.26 -18.25 -3.64
N ASP A 130 -2.29 -18.84 -4.84
CA ASP A 130 -1.78 -20.18 -5.11
C ASP A 130 -0.26 -20.28 -4.90
N TRP A 131 0.47 -19.25 -5.33
CA TRP A 131 1.93 -19.17 -5.13
C TRP A 131 2.33 -19.24 -3.66
N TYR A 132 1.63 -18.49 -2.83
CA TYR A 132 1.85 -18.47 -1.39
C TYR A 132 1.15 -19.62 -0.65
N ASN A 133 0.25 -20.34 -1.31
CA ASN A 133 -0.68 -21.30 -0.68
C ASN A 133 -1.44 -20.66 0.50
N ALA A 134 -1.88 -19.43 0.33
CA ALA A 134 -2.56 -18.60 1.32
C ALA A 134 -3.44 -17.55 0.65
N GLU A 135 -4.60 -17.24 1.21
CA GLU A 135 -5.41 -16.11 0.79
C GLU A 135 -4.80 -14.82 1.37
N LEU A 136 -4.10 -14.04 0.54
CA LEU A 136 -3.38 -12.85 0.96
C LEU A 136 -4.28 -11.83 1.67
N PHE A 137 -5.53 -11.70 1.22
CA PHE A 137 -6.46 -10.76 1.83
C PHE A 137 -6.82 -11.10 3.28
N GLU A 138 -6.72 -12.37 3.70
CA GLU A 138 -6.95 -12.79 5.08
C GLU A 138 -5.80 -12.41 6.03
N ILE A 139 -4.65 -12.00 5.49
CA ILE A 139 -3.52 -11.54 6.28
C ILE A 139 -3.83 -10.13 6.81
N ASN A 140 -3.81 -9.97 8.13
CA ASN A 140 -4.19 -8.74 8.81
C ASN A 140 -3.05 -8.09 9.62
N ASN A 141 -1.82 -8.51 9.35
CA ASN A 141 -0.63 -8.06 10.07
C ASN A 141 0.57 -8.06 9.12
N GLU A 142 1.34 -6.97 9.13
CA GLU A 142 2.46 -6.77 8.21
C GLU A 142 3.59 -7.78 8.44
N ASP A 143 3.87 -8.12 9.69
CA ASP A 143 4.92 -9.09 10.01
C ASP A 143 4.60 -10.46 9.42
N LYS A 144 3.31 -10.89 9.50
CA LYS A 144 2.88 -12.15 8.89
C LYS A 144 3.01 -12.14 7.36
N LEU A 145 2.75 -11.01 6.71
CA LEU A 145 2.94 -10.89 5.27
C LEU A 145 4.43 -11.01 4.92
N LYS A 146 5.29 -10.31 5.65
CA LYS A 146 6.75 -10.35 5.45
C LYS A 146 7.32 -11.75 5.69
N ASP A 147 6.89 -12.42 6.77
CA ASP A 147 7.31 -13.78 7.07
C ASP A 147 6.92 -14.75 5.94
N LEU A 148 5.67 -14.65 5.44
CA LEU A 148 5.20 -15.49 4.33
C LEU A 148 5.99 -15.23 3.03
N MET A 149 6.25 -13.96 2.71
CA MET A 149 7.05 -13.59 1.53
C MET A 149 8.48 -14.13 1.65
N GLN A 150 9.10 -14.00 2.82
CA GLN A 150 10.45 -14.49 3.07
C GLN A 150 10.51 -16.02 2.97
N GLU A 151 9.64 -16.74 3.67
CA GLU A 151 9.60 -18.21 3.64
C GLU A 151 9.41 -18.75 2.21
N THR A 152 8.59 -18.06 1.40
CA THR A 152 8.36 -18.47 0.02
C THR A 152 9.57 -18.18 -0.85
N SER A 153 10.24 -17.05 -0.68
CA SER A 153 11.44 -16.68 -1.46
C SER A 153 12.64 -17.61 -1.18
N GLU A 154 12.70 -18.26 -0.01
CA GLU A 154 13.70 -19.26 0.33
C GLU A 154 13.47 -20.60 -0.40
N GLN A 155 12.24 -20.87 -0.87
CA GLN A 155 11.83 -22.14 -1.47
C GLN A 155 11.59 -22.05 -2.97
N LYS A 156 11.22 -20.89 -3.49
CA LYS A 156 10.81 -20.64 -4.88
C LYS A 156 11.52 -19.41 -5.44
N THR A 157 11.73 -19.39 -6.74
CA THR A 157 12.32 -18.22 -7.42
C THR A 157 11.25 -17.46 -8.20
N THR A 158 11.44 -16.17 -8.44
CA THR A 158 10.52 -15.35 -9.26
C THR A 158 10.35 -15.90 -10.67
N ALA A 159 11.39 -16.55 -11.22
CA ALA A 159 11.31 -17.23 -12.50
C ALA A 159 10.32 -18.41 -12.50
N ASP A 160 10.09 -19.06 -11.35
CA ASP A 160 9.09 -20.14 -11.24
C ASP A 160 7.65 -19.59 -11.27
N PHE A 161 7.47 -18.32 -10.90
CA PHE A 161 6.16 -17.65 -10.95
C PHE A 161 5.79 -17.20 -12.36
N PHE A 162 6.74 -16.64 -13.11
CA PHE A 162 6.49 -16.04 -14.43
C PHE A 162 6.72 -17.02 -15.62
N ASN A 163 7.03 -18.29 -15.37
CA ASN A 163 7.12 -19.34 -16.40
C ASN A 163 5.87 -20.23 -16.37
#